data_21a6b895da98946801011a3fbcb41edc
#
_entry.id   21a6b895da98946801011a3fbcb41edc
#
_cell.length_a   1.000
_cell.length_b   1.000
_cell.length_c   1.000
_cell.angle_alpha   90.00
_cell.angle_beta   90.00
_cell.angle_gamma   90.00
#
_symmetry.space_group_name_H-M   'P 1'
#
loop_
_entity.id
_entity.type
_entity.pdbx_description
1 polymer ?
#
loop_
_entity_poly.entity_id
_entity_poly.type
_entity_poly.pdbx_seq_one_letter_code
_entity_poly.pdbx_strand_id
1 'polypeptide(L)'
;MTRRPPSIPLTARDNGFTLLELLVVVAILGIAASVVSLSVSPSEDRLVAEEAERLAALFRLAQDEARISARPLTWQADTRGYRFVGSDGVRSDNPDDPLRPRDWPFHVQRVVVPKLVFGAEPLLQPCEIQITTLNRELVLRLDAFGMMTVSGASTLVPALSHQQSIPSPLAGEG
;
A
#
# COMPACT_ATOMS: atom_id res chain seq x y z
N MET A 1 73.77 -35.74 40.48
CA MET A 1 73.24 -34.38 40.76
C MET A 1 72.42 -33.95 39.57
N THR A 2 71.08 -34.18 39.60
CA THR A 2 70.19 -33.91 38.49
C THR A 2 69.31 -32.70 38.90
N ARG A 3 69.50 -31.55 38.23
CA ARG A 3 68.74 -30.34 38.47
C ARG A 3 67.43 -30.45 37.68
N ARG A 4 66.30 -30.39 38.40
CA ARG A 4 64.93 -30.30 37.85
C ARG A 4 64.71 -28.86 37.44
N PRO A 5 64.17 -28.58 36.19
CA PRO A 5 63.80 -27.21 35.77
C PRO A 5 62.54 -26.74 36.53
N PRO A 6 62.40 -25.45 36.79
CA PRO A 6 61.22 -24.91 37.43
C PRO A 6 60.03 -24.89 36.45
N SER A 7 58.89 -25.42 36.88
CA SER A 7 57.60 -25.32 36.17
C SER A 7 57.04 -23.91 36.35
N ILE A 8 56.81 -23.21 35.22
CA ILE A 8 56.15 -21.91 35.16
C ILE A 8 54.64 -22.18 35.22
N PRO A 9 53.88 -21.64 36.17
CA PRO A 9 52.44 -21.75 36.15
C PRO A 9 51.88 -20.80 35.06
N LEU A 10 51.21 -21.36 34.07
CA LEU A 10 50.35 -20.60 33.13
C LEU A 10 49.11 -20.18 33.90
N THR A 11 49.08 -18.97 34.41
CA THR A 11 47.86 -18.35 34.94
C THR A 11 46.94 -18.08 33.74
N ALA A 12 45.96 -18.92 33.54
CA ALA A 12 44.82 -18.64 32.68
C ALA A 12 44.10 -17.40 33.27
N ARG A 13 44.14 -16.29 32.54
CA ARG A 13 43.31 -15.13 32.85
C ARG A 13 41.88 -15.48 32.46
N ASP A 14 41.06 -15.81 33.42
CA ASP A 14 39.61 -15.84 33.28
C ASP A 14 39.15 -14.39 33.13
N ASN A 15 38.98 -13.95 31.87
CA ASN A 15 38.38 -12.68 31.54
C ASN A 15 36.86 -12.84 31.73
N GLY A 16 36.38 -12.54 32.94
CA GLY A 16 34.95 -12.41 33.19
C GLY A 16 34.36 -11.25 32.37
N PHE A 17 33.18 -11.46 31.79
CA PHE A 17 32.43 -10.41 31.12
C PHE A 17 32.17 -9.25 32.06
N THR A 18 32.49 -8.04 31.62
CA THR A 18 32.22 -6.84 32.38
C THR A 18 30.75 -6.42 32.24
N LEU A 19 30.18 -5.84 33.27
CA LEU A 19 28.81 -5.33 33.27
C LEU A 19 28.64 -4.26 32.17
N LEU A 20 29.68 -3.49 31.89
CA LEU A 20 29.72 -2.50 30.82
C LEU A 20 29.63 -3.16 29.45
N GLU A 21 30.30 -4.27 29.20
CA GLU A 21 30.25 -4.99 27.93
C GLU A 21 28.85 -5.54 27.65
N LEU A 22 28.20 -6.09 28.69
CA LEU A 22 26.80 -6.54 28.55
C LEU A 22 25.86 -5.37 28.25
N LEU A 23 26.06 -4.21 28.86
CA LEU A 23 25.26 -3.02 28.64
C LEU A 23 25.41 -2.50 27.20
N VAL A 24 26.65 -2.48 26.69
CA VAL A 24 26.93 -2.07 25.31
C VAL A 24 26.28 -3.04 24.30
N VAL A 25 26.37 -4.35 24.53
CA VAL A 25 25.75 -5.36 23.65
C VAL A 25 24.22 -5.18 23.62
N VAL A 26 23.57 -5.00 24.77
CA VAL A 26 22.13 -4.77 24.85
C VAL A 26 21.73 -3.46 24.15
N ALA A 27 22.54 -2.41 24.30
CA ALA A 27 22.29 -1.14 23.60
C ALA A 27 22.38 -1.30 22.07
N ILE A 28 23.40 -1.99 21.56
CA ILE A 28 23.55 -2.27 20.12
C ILE A 28 22.39 -3.13 19.62
N LEU A 29 22.01 -4.18 20.36
CA LEU A 29 20.86 -5.01 19.99
C LEU A 29 19.55 -4.22 20.01
N GLY A 30 19.36 -3.31 20.95
CA GLY A 30 18.20 -2.41 20.99
C GLY A 30 18.11 -1.49 19.77
N ILE A 31 19.24 -0.90 19.37
CA ILE A 31 19.32 -0.06 18.18
C ILE A 31 19.06 -0.90 16.91
N ALA A 32 19.69 -2.07 16.80
CA ALA A 32 19.50 -2.97 15.67
C ALA A 32 18.03 -3.44 15.56
N ALA A 33 17.40 -3.79 16.67
CA ALA A 33 15.99 -4.17 16.70
C ALA A 33 15.06 -3.01 16.29
N SER A 34 15.39 -1.78 16.65
CA SER A 34 14.61 -0.59 16.27
C SER A 34 14.64 -0.35 14.75
N VAL A 35 15.80 -0.53 14.11
CA VAL A 35 15.96 -0.38 12.65
C VAL A 35 15.15 -1.45 11.92
N VAL A 36 15.15 -2.70 12.39
CA VAL A 36 14.35 -3.79 11.79
C VAL A 36 12.85 -3.51 11.92
N SER A 37 12.38 -2.99 13.05
CA SER A 37 10.96 -2.66 13.24
C SER A 37 10.45 -1.58 12.28
N LEU A 38 11.27 -0.61 11.92
CA LEU A 38 10.94 0.41 10.92
C LEU A 38 10.85 -0.14 9.48
N SER A 39 11.54 -1.25 9.20
CA SER A 39 11.55 -1.88 7.87
C SER A 39 10.36 -2.82 7.62
N VAL A 40 9.56 -3.14 8.63
CA VAL A 40 8.43 -4.09 8.53
C VAL A 40 7.10 -3.40 8.19
N SER A 41 7.05 -2.06 8.14
CA SER A 41 5.87 -1.38 7.62
C SER A 41 5.65 -1.80 6.16
N PRO A 42 4.48 -2.36 5.81
CA PRO A 42 4.19 -2.73 4.42
C PRO A 42 4.38 -1.49 3.56
N SER A 43 5.16 -1.61 2.49
CA SER A 43 5.28 -0.50 1.54
C SER A 43 3.88 -0.18 0.99
N GLU A 44 3.60 1.09 0.74
CA GLU A 44 2.32 1.50 0.14
C GLU A 44 2.02 0.70 -1.13
N ASP A 45 3.06 0.35 -1.90
CA ASP A 45 2.96 -0.52 -3.08
C ASP A 45 2.34 -1.88 -2.80
N ARG A 46 2.76 -2.50 -1.72
CA ARG A 46 2.25 -3.80 -1.32
C ARG A 46 0.79 -3.70 -0.88
N LEU A 47 0.43 -2.70 -0.07
CA LEU A 47 -0.95 -2.48 0.35
C LEU A 47 -1.87 -2.22 -0.84
N VAL A 48 -1.40 -1.43 -1.82
CA VAL A 48 -2.15 -1.16 -3.06
C VAL A 48 -2.34 -2.43 -3.88
N ALA A 49 -1.29 -3.25 -4.04
CA ALA A 49 -1.38 -4.49 -4.78
C ALA A 49 -2.35 -5.49 -4.11
N GLU A 50 -2.23 -5.67 -2.80
CA GLU A 50 -3.13 -6.53 -2.03
C GLU A 50 -4.59 -6.05 -2.10
N GLU A 51 -4.81 -4.74 -2.08
CA GLU A 51 -6.16 -4.18 -2.19
C GLU A 51 -6.73 -4.31 -3.60
N ALA A 52 -5.91 -4.17 -4.64
CA ALA A 52 -6.33 -4.39 -6.02
C ALA A 52 -6.75 -5.85 -6.27
N GLU A 53 -5.99 -6.82 -5.76
CA GLU A 53 -6.35 -8.23 -5.82
C GLU A 53 -7.66 -8.51 -5.07
N ARG A 54 -7.83 -7.90 -3.90
CA ARG A 54 -9.06 -7.99 -3.11
C ARG A 54 -10.25 -7.43 -3.87
N LEU A 55 -10.12 -6.23 -4.45
CA LEU A 55 -11.17 -5.61 -5.25
C LEU A 55 -11.55 -6.48 -6.45
N ALA A 56 -10.58 -7.05 -7.16
CA ALA A 56 -10.86 -7.98 -8.25
C ALA A 56 -11.68 -9.18 -7.81
N ALA A 57 -11.37 -9.76 -6.65
CA ALA A 57 -12.12 -10.88 -6.07
C ALA A 57 -13.54 -10.46 -5.67
N LEU A 58 -13.69 -9.27 -5.04
CA LEU A 58 -14.98 -8.75 -4.62
C LEU A 58 -15.88 -8.40 -5.81
N PHE A 59 -15.31 -7.87 -6.91
CA PHE A 59 -16.08 -7.57 -8.11
C PHE A 59 -16.61 -8.83 -8.79
N ARG A 60 -15.81 -9.89 -8.85
CA ARG A 60 -16.28 -11.19 -9.33
C ARG A 60 -17.40 -11.76 -8.45
N LEU A 61 -17.22 -11.68 -7.13
CA LEU A 61 -18.24 -12.12 -6.20
C LEU A 61 -19.53 -11.29 -6.34
N ALA A 62 -19.43 -9.96 -6.45
CA ALA A 62 -20.58 -9.08 -6.64
C ALA A 62 -21.33 -9.39 -7.96
N GLN A 63 -20.57 -9.70 -9.02
CA GLN A 63 -21.14 -10.11 -10.29
C GLN A 63 -21.90 -11.42 -10.19
N ASP A 64 -21.32 -12.41 -9.54
CA ASP A 64 -21.96 -13.72 -9.33
C ASP A 64 -23.21 -13.60 -8.45
N GLU A 65 -23.14 -12.83 -7.37
CA GLU A 65 -24.29 -12.59 -6.51
C GLU A 65 -25.42 -11.85 -7.24
N ALA A 66 -25.09 -10.81 -8.02
CA ALA A 66 -26.06 -10.06 -8.78
C ALA A 66 -26.75 -10.94 -9.83
N ARG A 67 -26.03 -11.88 -10.44
CA ARG A 67 -26.60 -12.87 -11.40
C ARG A 67 -27.51 -13.86 -10.70
N ILE A 68 -27.09 -14.44 -9.59
CA ILE A 68 -27.86 -15.47 -8.87
C ILE A 68 -29.12 -14.87 -8.26
N SER A 69 -29.03 -13.69 -7.67
CA SER A 69 -30.14 -13.00 -7.04
C SER A 69 -31.05 -12.27 -8.02
N ALA A 70 -30.62 -12.09 -9.27
CA ALA A 70 -31.25 -11.21 -10.28
C ALA A 70 -31.46 -9.77 -9.76
N ARG A 71 -30.61 -9.31 -8.85
CA ARG A 71 -30.64 -7.98 -8.24
C ARG A 71 -29.33 -7.25 -8.54
N PRO A 72 -29.38 -6.08 -9.17
CA PRO A 72 -28.17 -5.34 -9.48
C PRO A 72 -27.51 -4.81 -8.20
N LEU A 73 -26.18 -4.85 -8.20
CA LEU A 73 -25.33 -4.23 -7.18
C LEU A 73 -24.54 -3.09 -7.83
N THR A 74 -24.41 -1.97 -7.12
CA THR A 74 -23.60 -0.82 -7.56
C THR A 74 -22.42 -0.66 -6.59
N TRP A 75 -21.22 -0.56 -7.13
CA TRP A 75 -20.05 -0.23 -6.34
C TRP A 75 -19.88 1.29 -6.24
N GLN A 76 -19.61 1.76 -5.04
CA GLN A 76 -19.36 3.16 -4.73
C GLN A 76 -18.09 3.26 -3.89
N ALA A 77 -17.26 4.26 -4.17
CA ALA A 77 -16.06 4.54 -3.40
C ALA A 77 -15.91 6.05 -3.16
N ASP A 78 -15.30 6.38 -2.04
CA ASP A 78 -14.93 7.73 -1.64
C ASP A 78 -13.50 7.73 -1.03
N THR A 79 -13.08 8.83 -0.44
CA THR A 79 -11.73 8.96 0.14
C THR A 79 -11.52 8.12 1.40
N ARG A 80 -12.59 7.65 2.04
CA ARG A 80 -12.50 6.79 3.23
C ARG A 80 -12.44 5.33 2.86
N GLY A 81 -13.26 4.91 1.88
CA GLY A 81 -13.38 3.52 1.54
C GLY A 81 -14.35 3.25 0.40
N TYR A 82 -14.88 2.06 0.37
CA TYR A 82 -15.82 1.63 -0.66
C TYR A 82 -16.93 0.72 -0.09
N ARG A 83 -18.02 0.61 -0.84
CA ARG A 83 -19.18 -0.17 -0.46
C ARG A 83 -19.94 -0.68 -1.68
N PHE A 84 -20.71 -1.72 -1.48
CA PHE A 84 -21.67 -2.22 -2.44
C PHE A 84 -23.08 -1.82 -2.01
N VAL A 85 -23.87 -1.33 -2.98
CA VAL A 85 -25.24 -0.84 -2.78
C VAL A 85 -26.16 -1.65 -3.66
N GLY A 86 -27.10 -2.34 -3.06
CA GLY A 86 -28.16 -3.08 -3.74
C GLY A 86 -29.48 -2.30 -3.77
N SER A 87 -30.53 -2.94 -4.24
CA SER A 87 -31.90 -2.41 -4.21
C SER A 87 -32.40 -2.12 -2.78
N ASP A 88 -31.86 -2.85 -1.81
CA ASP A 88 -32.25 -2.76 -0.39
C ASP A 88 -31.39 -1.73 0.38
N GLY A 89 -30.51 -1.03 -0.31
CA GLY A 89 -29.59 -0.02 0.27
C GLY A 89 -28.16 -0.52 0.38
N VAL A 90 -27.38 0.17 1.23
CA VAL A 90 -25.98 -0.21 1.54
C VAL A 90 -26.00 -1.52 2.31
N ARG A 91 -25.09 -2.44 1.94
CA ARG A 91 -24.92 -3.70 2.68
C ARG A 91 -24.50 -3.43 4.11
N SER A 92 -24.94 -4.31 5.01
CA SER A 92 -24.63 -4.17 6.43
C SER A 92 -23.14 -4.39 6.69
N ASP A 93 -22.64 -3.83 7.78
CA ASP A 93 -21.25 -4.02 8.25
C ASP A 93 -21.12 -5.35 9.03
N ASN A 94 -21.77 -6.41 8.54
CA ASN A 94 -21.62 -7.75 9.11
C ASN A 94 -20.24 -8.32 8.74
N PRO A 95 -19.40 -8.73 9.70
CA PRO A 95 -18.10 -9.36 9.43
C PRO A 95 -18.15 -10.56 8.49
N ASP A 96 -19.25 -11.31 8.51
CA ASP A 96 -19.43 -12.50 7.68
C ASP A 96 -19.84 -12.17 6.23
N ASP A 97 -20.20 -10.91 5.93
CA ASP A 97 -20.51 -10.48 4.57
C ASP A 97 -19.23 -10.04 3.85
N PRO A 98 -18.78 -10.78 2.83
CA PRO A 98 -17.59 -10.41 2.08
C PRO A 98 -17.75 -9.07 1.34
N LEU A 99 -18.99 -8.68 0.96
CA LEU A 99 -19.31 -7.44 0.26
C LEU A 99 -19.64 -6.25 1.21
N ARG A 100 -19.34 -6.38 2.50
CA ARG A 100 -19.52 -5.30 3.47
C ARG A 100 -18.73 -4.06 3.11
N PRO A 101 -19.08 -2.87 3.62
CA PRO A 101 -18.27 -1.66 3.50
C PRO A 101 -16.85 -1.87 4.05
N ARG A 102 -15.86 -1.24 3.41
CA ARG A 102 -14.45 -1.34 3.81
C ARG A 102 -13.75 0.00 3.66
N ASP A 103 -12.84 0.28 4.57
CA ASP A 103 -11.93 1.40 4.47
C ASP A 103 -10.72 1.04 3.60
N TRP A 104 -10.11 2.07 2.96
CA TRP A 104 -8.85 1.88 2.25
C TRP A 104 -7.72 1.58 3.24
N PRO A 105 -6.84 0.62 2.97
CA PRO A 105 -5.71 0.31 3.84
C PRO A 105 -4.56 1.33 3.73
N PHE A 106 -4.72 2.36 2.90
CA PHE A 106 -3.78 3.46 2.67
C PHE A 106 -4.51 4.79 2.58
N HIS A 107 -3.78 5.90 2.69
CA HIS A 107 -4.38 7.23 2.67
C HIS A 107 -4.76 7.65 1.24
N VAL A 108 -6.03 7.95 1.03
CA VAL A 108 -6.60 8.38 -0.26
C VAL A 108 -7.02 9.84 -0.18
N GLN A 109 -6.48 10.68 -1.07
CA GLN A 109 -6.87 12.09 -1.20
C GLN A 109 -8.04 12.28 -2.16
N ARG A 110 -8.05 11.49 -3.24
CA ARG A 110 -9.07 11.58 -4.28
C ARG A 110 -9.32 10.21 -4.90
N VAL A 111 -10.58 9.94 -5.19
CA VAL A 111 -11.01 8.77 -5.95
C VAL A 111 -11.90 9.25 -7.10
N VAL A 112 -11.60 8.76 -8.29
CA VAL A 112 -12.45 8.94 -9.47
C VAL A 112 -12.84 7.56 -9.97
N VAL A 113 -14.14 7.28 -9.92
CA VAL A 113 -14.68 5.98 -10.30
C VAL A 113 -15.78 6.16 -11.32
N PRO A 114 -15.87 5.30 -12.34
CA PRO A 114 -17.03 5.24 -13.19
C PRO A 114 -18.20 4.65 -12.40
N LYS A 115 -19.41 4.82 -12.90
CA LYS A 115 -20.57 4.10 -12.36
C LYS A 115 -20.40 2.61 -12.70
N LEU A 116 -20.02 1.80 -11.72
CA LEU A 116 -19.86 0.37 -11.90
C LEU A 116 -21.07 -0.37 -11.32
N VAL A 117 -21.79 -1.06 -12.20
CA VAL A 117 -22.99 -1.82 -11.85
C VAL A 117 -22.78 -3.28 -12.24
N PHE A 118 -22.98 -4.17 -11.28
CA PHE A 118 -22.98 -5.62 -11.47
C PHE A 118 -24.42 -6.07 -11.71
N GLY A 119 -24.65 -6.87 -12.74
CA GLY A 119 -25.99 -7.28 -13.14
C GLY A 119 -26.07 -8.71 -13.66
N ALA A 120 -27.09 -9.00 -14.46
CA ALA A 120 -27.31 -10.33 -15.02
C ALA A 120 -26.30 -10.71 -16.12
N GLU A 121 -25.53 -9.77 -16.63
CA GLU A 121 -24.56 -10.02 -17.69
C GLU A 121 -23.40 -10.91 -17.22
N PRO A 122 -22.90 -11.83 -18.08
CA PRO A 122 -21.88 -12.78 -17.67
C PRO A 122 -20.48 -12.18 -17.55
N LEU A 123 -20.23 -11.04 -18.20
CA LEU A 123 -18.94 -10.37 -18.23
C LEU A 123 -18.99 -9.07 -17.42
N LEU A 124 -17.89 -8.78 -16.75
CA LEU A 124 -17.70 -7.50 -16.08
C LEU A 124 -17.50 -6.38 -17.10
N GLN A 125 -18.00 -5.18 -16.79
CA GLN A 125 -17.70 -4.00 -17.60
C GLN A 125 -16.25 -3.57 -17.33
N PRO A 126 -15.39 -3.51 -18.36
CA PRO A 126 -14.04 -2.96 -18.18
C PRO A 126 -14.12 -1.53 -17.68
N CYS A 127 -13.32 -1.20 -16.69
CA CYS A 127 -13.29 0.14 -16.12
C CYS A 127 -11.92 0.55 -15.59
N GLU A 128 -11.74 1.85 -15.44
CA GLU A 128 -10.59 2.44 -14.76
C GLU A 128 -11.04 3.13 -13.48
N ILE A 129 -10.30 2.87 -12.41
CA ILE A 129 -10.45 3.51 -11.11
C ILE A 129 -9.18 4.31 -10.87
N GLN A 130 -9.31 5.63 -10.71
CA GLN A 130 -8.17 6.50 -10.43
C GLN A 130 -8.17 6.84 -8.95
N ILE A 131 -7.05 6.59 -8.29
CA ILE A 131 -6.85 6.85 -6.86
C ILE A 131 -5.63 7.74 -6.71
N THR A 132 -5.79 8.91 -6.12
CA THR A 132 -4.69 9.80 -5.77
C THR A 132 -4.35 9.62 -4.30
N THR A 133 -3.11 9.27 -4.01
CA THR A 133 -2.54 9.22 -2.66
C THR A 133 -1.67 10.45 -2.41
N LEU A 134 -1.01 10.54 -1.26
CA LEU A 134 -0.08 11.63 -0.95
C LEU A 134 1.13 11.67 -1.90
N ASN A 135 1.56 10.51 -2.40
CA ASN A 135 2.83 10.34 -3.09
C ASN A 135 2.69 10.08 -4.59
N ARG A 136 1.52 9.64 -5.04
CA ARG A 136 1.33 9.20 -6.43
C ARG A 136 -0.12 9.10 -6.86
N GLU A 137 -0.30 9.01 -8.15
CA GLU A 137 -1.55 8.64 -8.79
C GLU A 137 -1.50 7.16 -9.20
N LEU A 138 -2.55 6.44 -8.86
CA LEU A 138 -2.73 5.02 -9.14
C LEU A 138 -3.90 4.86 -10.10
N VAL A 139 -3.72 4.02 -11.10
CA VAL A 139 -4.79 3.63 -12.02
C VAL A 139 -4.98 2.13 -11.92
N LEU A 140 -6.14 1.71 -11.44
CA LEU A 140 -6.55 0.32 -11.40
C LEU A 140 -7.44 0.06 -12.60
N ARG A 141 -7.04 -0.87 -13.48
CA ARG A 141 -7.80 -1.26 -14.65
C ARG A 141 -8.39 -2.64 -14.44
N LEU A 142 -9.71 -2.71 -14.51
CA LEU A 142 -10.45 -3.97 -14.50
C LEU A 142 -10.76 -4.36 -15.95
N ASP A 143 -10.44 -5.59 -16.32
CA ASP A 143 -10.85 -6.17 -17.60
C ASP A 143 -12.18 -6.92 -17.50
N ALA A 144 -12.69 -7.37 -18.65
CA ALA A 144 -13.96 -8.10 -18.74
C ALA A 144 -13.94 -9.46 -18.04
N PHE A 145 -12.76 -10.01 -17.75
CA PHE A 145 -12.58 -11.30 -17.08
C PHE A 145 -12.37 -11.17 -15.56
N GLY A 146 -12.42 -9.94 -15.04
CA GLY A 146 -12.21 -9.67 -13.62
C GLY A 146 -10.75 -9.66 -13.19
N MET A 147 -9.81 -9.52 -14.15
CA MET A 147 -8.41 -9.25 -13.83
C MET A 147 -8.21 -7.77 -13.57
N MET A 148 -7.53 -7.46 -12.47
CA MET A 148 -7.19 -6.08 -12.14
C MET A 148 -5.69 -5.88 -12.29
N THR A 149 -5.32 -4.84 -13.04
CA THR A 149 -3.93 -4.40 -13.18
C THR A 149 -3.75 -3.05 -12.52
N VAL A 150 -2.63 -2.88 -11.84
CA VAL A 150 -2.26 -1.62 -11.19
C VAL A 150 -1.14 -0.97 -11.97
N SER A 151 -1.35 0.28 -12.35
CA SER A 151 -0.30 1.14 -12.88
C SER A 151 -0.27 2.42 -12.03
N GLY A 152 0.92 2.92 -11.73
CA GLY A 152 1.08 4.15 -10.94
C GLY A 152 2.14 5.03 -11.58
N ALA A 153 1.84 6.33 -11.70
CA ALA A 153 2.84 7.34 -11.94
C ALA A 153 3.26 7.91 -10.58
N SER A 154 4.55 7.92 -10.30
CA SER A 154 5.09 8.68 -9.17
C SER A 154 4.80 10.15 -9.46
N THR A 155 4.08 10.84 -8.58
CA THR A 155 3.90 12.28 -8.69
C THR A 155 5.24 12.93 -8.36
N LEU A 156 6.10 13.05 -9.36
CA LEU A 156 7.23 13.95 -9.28
C LEU A 156 6.64 15.34 -9.06
N VAL A 157 7.12 15.98 -8.01
CA VAL A 157 7.00 17.39 -7.64
C VAL A 157 6.53 18.25 -8.83
N PRO A 158 5.47 19.05 -8.67
CA PRO A 158 5.10 19.97 -9.74
C PRO A 158 6.32 20.79 -10.10
N ALA A 159 6.81 20.61 -11.33
CA ALA A 159 7.80 21.49 -11.89
C ALA A 159 7.24 22.91 -11.74
N LEU A 160 7.90 23.71 -10.91
CA LEU A 160 7.71 25.15 -10.87
C LEU A 160 7.78 25.61 -12.33
N SER A 161 6.64 25.90 -12.89
CA SER A 161 6.54 26.54 -14.19
C SER A 161 7.28 27.87 -14.05
N HIS A 162 8.55 27.87 -14.44
CA HIS A 162 9.24 29.08 -14.75
C HIS A 162 8.48 29.70 -15.92
N GLN A 163 7.58 30.59 -15.56
CA GLN A 163 6.98 31.52 -16.47
C GLN A 163 8.12 32.45 -16.95
N GLN A 164 8.82 31.97 -17.99
CA GLN A 164 9.69 32.84 -18.75
C GLN A 164 8.82 33.89 -19.40
N SER A 165 8.77 35.05 -18.77
CA SER A 165 8.29 36.28 -19.38
C SER A 165 9.14 36.53 -20.62
N ILE A 166 8.53 36.30 -21.77
CA ILE A 166 9.12 36.71 -23.05
C ILE A 166 9.07 38.24 -23.06
N PRO A 167 10.19 38.97 -23.12
CA PRO A 167 10.15 40.40 -23.32
C PRO A 167 9.63 40.66 -24.72
N SER A 168 8.55 41.44 -24.82
CA SER A 168 8.04 41.97 -26.08
C SER A 168 9.15 42.71 -26.82
N PRO A 169 9.30 42.46 -28.12
CA PRO A 169 10.19 43.31 -28.94
C PRO A 169 9.59 44.71 -29.05
N LEU A 170 10.36 45.68 -28.59
CA LEU A 170 10.11 47.11 -28.81
C LEU A 170 9.93 47.37 -30.29
N ALA A 171 8.78 47.94 -30.64
CA ALA A 171 8.58 48.59 -31.91
C ALA A 171 9.57 49.75 -32.06
N GLY A 172 10.53 49.60 -32.97
CA GLY A 172 11.39 50.69 -33.38
C GLY A 172 10.67 51.51 -34.44
N GLU A 173 10.43 52.74 -34.10
CA GLU A 173 10.09 53.78 -35.06
C GLU A 173 11.29 54.08 -35.97
N GLY A 174 10.99 54.37 -37.22
CA GLY A 174 11.85 54.89 -38.23
C GLY A 174 11.10 55.17 -39.50
#